data_7f493aae4f79b7a3d7c2252e35c456d9
#
_entry.id   7f493aae4f79b7a3d7c2252e35c456d9
#
_cell.length_a   1.000
_cell.length_b   1.000
_cell.length_c   1.000
_cell.angle_alpha   90.00
_cell.angle_beta   90.00
_cell.angle_gamma   90.00
#
_symmetry.space_group_name_H-M   'P 1'
#
loop_
_entity.id
_entity.type
_entity.pdbx_description
1 polymer ?
#
loop_
_entity_poly.entity_id
_entity_poly.type
_entity_poly.pdbx_seq_one_letter_code
_entity_poly.pdbx_strand_id
1 'polypeptide(L)'
;MEYMDETTLAHKHTSPWLIAFRIIFTIALVWCILFIFHNSLETSSISSARSHEVMQKINAILAHLNIGPLSEHVVRKLAHFSEFTLEGFLLMLCLRVYTRRFVRHVSWPMLGGMATALLDETIQLYVPGRTSSVRDVWIDFGGVIAGLFVALLLLLIVRGL
;
A
#
# COMPACT_ATOMS: atom_id res chain seq x y z
N MET A 1 -22.63 40.90 36.17
CA MET A 1 -22.28 40.92 34.75
C MET A 1 -20.85 40.42 34.68
N GLU A 2 -20.73 39.11 34.68
CA GLU A 2 -19.46 38.41 34.88
C GLU A 2 -18.84 38.17 33.51
N TYR A 3 -17.71 38.80 33.24
CA TYR A 3 -16.91 38.63 32.03
C TYR A 3 -16.34 37.22 32.08
N MET A 4 -16.96 36.30 31.34
CA MET A 4 -16.36 34.99 31.10
C MET A 4 -15.14 35.17 30.23
N ASP A 5 -13.99 34.89 30.83
CA ASP A 5 -12.67 34.87 30.22
C ASP A 5 -12.61 33.86 29.07
N GLU A 6 -12.56 34.31 27.82
CA GLU A 6 -12.44 33.52 26.59
C GLU A 6 -11.07 32.83 26.44
N THR A 7 -10.19 32.89 27.47
CA THR A 7 -8.85 32.33 27.41
C THR A 7 -8.73 30.83 27.71
N THR A 8 -9.85 30.13 27.96
CA THR A 8 -9.88 28.66 28.11
C THR A 8 -10.24 27.92 26.84
N LEU A 9 -9.81 28.37 25.66
CA LEU A 9 -9.70 27.49 24.50
C LEU A 9 -8.60 26.47 24.78
N ALA A 10 -8.97 25.42 25.49
CA ALA A 10 -8.12 24.29 25.81
C ALA A 10 -7.34 23.87 24.55
N HIS A 11 -6.06 24.19 24.49
CA HIS A 11 -5.12 23.56 23.60
C HIS A 11 -5.29 22.03 23.75
N LYS A 12 -6.01 21.43 22.82
CA LYS A 12 -6.26 19.99 22.79
C LYS A 12 -4.91 19.33 22.55
N HIS A 13 -4.16 19.07 23.63
CA HIS A 13 -2.89 18.39 23.57
C HIS A 13 -3.06 17.09 22.79
N THR A 14 -2.55 17.08 21.59
CA THR A 14 -2.49 15.84 20.79
C THR A 14 -1.59 14.87 21.55
N SER A 15 -2.11 13.68 21.85
CA SER A 15 -1.32 12.66 22.55
C SER A 15 0.03 12.44 21.84
N PRO A 16 1.16 12.40 22.57
CA PRO A 16 2.48 12.12 21.97
C PRO A 16 2.49 10.82 21.12
N TRP A 17 1.75 9.82 21.55
CA TRP A 17 1.57 8.56 20.81
C TRP A 17 0.90 8.77 19.45
N LEU A 18 -0.08 9.66 19.37
CA LEU A 18 -0.74 9.96 18.09
C LEU A 18 0.23 10.67 17.12
N ILE A 19 1.09 11.54 17.62
CA ILE A 19 2.13 12.20 16.82
C ILE A 19 3.12 11.14 16.32
N ALA A 20 3.59 10.25 17.20
CA ALA A 20 4.49 9.17 16.84
C ALA A 20 3.90 8.27 15.75
N PHE A 21 2.64 7.83 15.87
CA PHE A 21 1.98 7.02 14.85
C PHE A 21 1.81 7.76 13.51
N ARG A 22 1.52 9.06 13.53
CA ARG A 22 1.48 9.87 12.29
C ARG A 22 2.82 9.86 11.59
N ILE A 23 3.91 10.08 12.30
CA ILE A 23 5.27 10.08 11.73
C ILE A 23 5.60 8.68 11.18
N ILE A 24 5.43 7.64 11.98
CA ILE A 24 5.78 6.26 11.60
C ILE A 24 5.01 5.83 10.34
N PHE A 25 3.68 5.98 10.32
CA PHE A 25 2.89 5.53 9.16
C PHE A 25 3.14 6.39 7.92
N THR A 26 3.38 7.70 8.08
CA THR A 26 3.73 8.55 6.93
C THR A 26 5.09 8.15 6.35
N ILE A 27 6.10 7.92 7.19
CA ILE A 27 7.42 7.46 6.73
C ILE A 27 7.31 6.09 6.07
N ALA A 28 6.57 5.15 6.67
CA ALA A 28 6.36 3.82 6.10
C ALA A 28 5.65 3.88 4.75
N LEU A 29 4.63 4.72 4.59
CA LEU A 29 3.93 4.93 3.33
C LEU A 29 4.85 5.52 2.25
N VAL A 30 5.57 6.58 2.57
CA VAL A 30 6.53 7.20 1.63
C VAL A 30 7.57 6.18 1.20
N TRP A 31 8.13 5.42 2.14
CA TRP A 31 9.11 4.38 1.84
C TRP A 31 8.51 3.27 0.95
N CYS A 32 7.27 2.85 1.20
CA CYS A 32 6.56 1.86 0.39
C CYS A 32 6.38 2.34 -1.05
N ILE A 33 5.92 3.58 -1.27
CA ILE A 33 5.76 4.17 -2.61
C ILE A 33 7.11 4.28 -3.33
N LEU A 34 8.16 4.73 -2.63
CA LEU A 34 9.51 4.80 -3.20
C LEU A 34 10.05 3.41 -3.56
N PHE A 35 9.74 2.39 -2.77
CA PHE A 35 10.10 1.00 -3.05
C PHE A 35 9.38 0.47 -4.29
N ILE A 36 8.08 0.72 -4.46
CA ILE A 36 7.32 0.38 -5.67
C ILE A 36 7.98 1.02 -6.90
N PHE A 37 8.22 2.32 -6.88
CA PHE A 37 8.84 3.02 -8.02
C PHE A 37 10.28 2.55 -8.29
N HIS A 38 11.05 2.24 -7.24
CA HIS A 38 12.39 1.66 -7.41
C HIS A 38 12.33 0.33 -8.17
N ASN A 39 11.40 -0.57 -7.79
CA ASN A 39 11.19 -1.84 -8.48
C ASN A 39 10.73 -1.65 -9.94
N SER A 40 9.94 -0.62 -10.20
CA SER A 40 9.48 -0.31 -11.57
C SER A 40 10.55 0.26 -12.48
N LEU A 41 11.55 0.94 -11.91
CA LEU A 41 12.73 1.42 -12.64
C LEU A 41 13.71 0.30 -13.02
N GLU A 42 13.59 -0.89 -12.44
CA GLU A 42 14.45 -2.02 -12.81
C GLU A 42 14.14 -2.52 -14.22
N THR A 43 15.19 -2.85 -14.96
CA THR A 43 15.06 -3.47 -16.29
C THR A 43 14.35 -4.82 -16.22
N SER A 44 13.74 -5.25 -17.32
CA SER A 44 13.05 -6.53 -17.39
C SER A 44 13.96 -7.70 -16.98
N SER A 45 15.24 -7.67 -17.36
CA SER A 45 16.21 -8.74 -17.02
C SER A 45 16.44 -8.89 -15.51
N ILE A 46 16.61 -7.77 -14.79
CA ILE A 46 16.81 -7.77 -13.34
C ILE A 46 15.53 -8.25 -12.63
N SER A 47 14.38 -7.70 -13.03
CA SER A 47 13.07 -8.06 -12.47
C SER A 47 12.74 -9.54 -12.72
N SER A 48 13.02 -10.07 -13.93
CA SER A 48 12.84 -11.49 -14.25
C SER A 48 13.74 -12.40 -13.44
N ALA A 49 15.03 -12.07 -13.28
CA ALA A 49 15.95 -12.86 -12.47
C ALA A 49 15.46 -12.98 -11.02
N ARG A 50 15.01 -11.87 -10.41
CA ARG A 50 14.44 -11.86 -9.07
C ARG A 50 13.14 -12.67 -8.98
N SER A 51 12.23 -12.50 -9.94
CA SER A 51 10.97 -13.25 -9.99
C SER A 51 11.20 -14.76 -10.15
N HIS A 52 12.22 -15.14 -10.93
CA HIS A 52 12.60 -16.54 -11.13
C HIS A 52 13.11 -17.18 -9.84
N GLU A 53 13.98 -16.48 -9.09
CA GLU A 53 14.45 -16.98 -7.78
C GLU A 53 13.30 -17.18 -6.79
N VAL A 54 12.40 -16.20 -6.69
CA VAL A 54 11.22 -16.29 -5.82
C VAL A 54 10.30 -17.41 -6.27
N MET A 55 10.07 -17.56 -7.58
CA MET A 55 9.27 -18.65 -8.18
C MET A 55 9.82 -20.02 -7.80
N GLN A 56 11.14 -20.23 -7.88
CA GLN A 56 11.74 -21.51 -7.51
C GLN A 56 11.48 -21.84 -6.04
N LYS A 57 11.62 -20.87 -5.12
CA LYS A 57 11.36 -21.06 -3.70
C LYS A 57 9.88 -21.39 -3.42
N ILE A 58 8.95 -20.65 -4.07
CA ILE A 58 7.51 -20.90 -3.93
C ILE A 58 7.15 -22.28 -4.50
N ASN A 59 7.63 -22.63 -5.69
CA ASN A 59 7.34 -23.90 -6.31
C ASN A 59 7.90 -25.10 -5.54
N ALA A 60 9.04 -24.94 -4.85
CA ALA A 60 9.54 -25.96 -3.94
C ALA A 60 8.57 -26.22 -2.77
N ILE A 61 7.99 -25.16 -2.20
CA ILE A 61 6.97 -25.28 -1.13
C ILE A 61 5.68 -25.91 -1.68
N LEU A 62 5.20 -25.45 -2.86
CA LEU A 62 3.98 -25.96 -3.48
C LEU A 62 4.09 -27.45 -3.84
N ALA A 63 5.27 -27.92 -4.27
CA ALA A 63 5.54 -29.32 -4.53
C ALA A 63 5.33 -30.21 -3.28
N HIS A 64 5.73 -29.74 -2.10
CA HIS A 64 5.46 -30.46 -0.85
C HIS A 64 3.96 -30.54 -0.50
N LEU A 65 3.16 -29.64 -1.04
CA LEU A 65 1.70 -29.60 -0.84
C LEU A 65 0.93 -30.30 -1.99
N ASN A 66 1.62 -30.91 -2.95
CA ASN A 66 1.06 -31.50 -4.18
C ASN A 66 0.25 -30.48 -5.04
N ILE A 67 0.66 -29.19 -5.01
CA ILE A 67 0.07 -28.14 -5.80
C ILE A 67 0.95 -27.91 -7.04
N GLY A 68 0.32 -27.68 -8.19
CA GLY A 68 1.03 -27.43 -9.44
C GLY A 68 1.90 -26.15 -9.40
N PRO A 69 2.98 -26.06 -10.20
CA PRO A 69 3.90 -24.93 -10.18
C PRO A 69 3.28 -23.66 -10.74
N LEU A 70 3.67 -22.52 -10.15
CA LEU A 70 3.36 -21.21 -10.67
C LEU A 70 4.37 -20.80 -11.75
N SER A 71 3.89 -20.03 -12.74
CA SER A 71 4.77 -19.42 -13.75
C SER A 71 5.42 -18.14 -13.20
N GLU A 72 6.58 -17.76 -13.77
CA GLU A 72 7.27 -16.51 -13.43
C GLU A 72 6.36 -15.28 -13.58
N HIS A 73 5.55 -15.24 -14.65
CA HIS A 73 4.59 -14.16 -14.90
C HIS A 73 3.56 -14.02 -13.77
N VAL A 74 3.04 -15.13 -13.25
CA VAL A 74 2.09 -15.13 -12.12
C VAL A 74 2.79 -14.64 -10.85
N VAL A 75 4.00 -15.13 -10.58
CA VAL A 75 4.76 -14.72 -9.39
C VAL A 75 5.06 -13.23 -9.42
N ARG A 76 5.44 -12.67 -10.58
CA ARG A 76 5.68 -11.24 -10.74
C ARG A 76 4.40 -10.42 -10.48
N LYS A 77 3.26 -10.83 -11.04
CA LYS A 77 1.98 -10.14 -10.79
C LYS A 77 1.53 -10.23 -9.33
N LEU A 78 1.76 -11.35 -8.66
CA LEU A 78 1.50 -11.49 -7.23
C LEU A 78 2.41 -10.59 -6.38
N ALA A 79 3.67 -10.42 -6.78
CA ALA A 79 4.59 -9.49 -6.12
C ALA A 79 4.07 -8.05 -6.21
N HIS A 80 3.74 -7.55 -7.41
CA HIS A 80 3.13 -6.22 -7.58
C HIS A 80 1.83 -6.08 -6.78
N PHE A 81 0.90 -7.02 -6.92
CA PHE A 81 -0.33 -7.01 -6.15
C PHE A 81 -0.08 -6.92 -4.63
N SER A 82 0.93 -7.61 -4.10
CA SER A 82 1.26 -7.56 -2.67
C SER A 82 1.90 -6.24 -2.25
N GLU A 83 2.74 -5.64 -3.10
CA GLU A 83 3.32 -4.31 -2.88
C GLU A 83 2.21 -3.24 -2.79
N PHE A 84 1.27 -3.25 -3.73
CA PHE A 84 0.11 -2.33 -3.72
C PHE A 84 -0.89 -2.66 -2.59
N THR A 85 -0.99 -3.92 -2.16
CA THR A 85 -1.77 -4.28 -0.97
C THR A 85 -1.17 -3.65 0.30
N LEU A 86 0.16 -3.67 0.42
CA LEU A 86 0.84 -3.00 1.53
C LEU A 86 0.64 -1.48 1.48
N GLU A 87 0.73 -0.88 0.29
CA GLU A 87 0.44 0.55 0.10
C GLU A 87 -0.97 0.91 0.55
N GLY A 88 -1.99 0.19 0.07
CA GLY A 88 -3.38 0.40 0.46
C GLY A 88 -3.61 0.26 1.96
N PHE A 89 -2.98 -0.73 2.59
CA PHE A 89 -3.01 -0.91 4.03
C PHE A 89 -2.42 0.30 4.77
N LEU A 90 -1.25 0.78 4.37
CA LEU A 90 -0.61 1.96 4.96
C LEU A 90 -1.41 3.26 4.72
N LEU A 91 -1.99 3.42 3.53
CA LEU A 91 -2.88 4.54 3.20
C LEU A 91 -4.08 4.62 4.17
N MET A 92 -4.70 3.49 4.50
CA MET A 92 -5.80 3.45 5.46
C MET A 92 -5.33 3.78 6.88
N LEU A 93 -4.17 3.27 7.32
CA LEU A 93 -3.61 3.59 8.62
C LEU A 93 -3.25 5.07 8.72
N CYS A 94 -2.64 5.65 7.68
CA CYS A 94 -2.40 7.09 7.59
C CYS A 94 -3.72 7.86 7.71
N LEU A 95 -4.73 7.52 6.93
CA LEU A 95 -6.03 8.19 7.01
C LEU A 95 -6.59 8.13 8.44
N ARG A 96 -6.49 6.98 9.10
CA ARG A 96 -7.02 6.77 10.47
C ARG A 96 -6.36 7.65 11.52
N VAL A 97 -5.04 7.87 11.43
CA VAL A 97 -4.31 8.70 12.42
C VAL A 97 -4.48 10.20 12.17
N TYR A 98 -4.83 10.60 10.95
CA TYR A 98 -5.09 11.99 10.60
C TYR A 98 -6.56 12.39 10.75
N THR A 99 -7.53 11.44 10.62
CA THR A 99 -8.96 11.75 10.78
C THR A 99 -9.72 10.67 11.55
N ARG A 100 -10.62 11.11 12.42
CA ARG A 100 -11.54 10.20 13.12
C ARG A 100 -12.69 9.71 12.22
N ARG A 101 -13.02 10.44 11.16
CA ARG A 101 -14.08 10.14 10.20
C ARG A 101 -13.52 9.46 8.95
N PHE A 102 -12.57 8.52 9.14
CA PHE A 102 -11.84 7.88 8.05
C PHE A 102 -12.72 7.20 7.01
N VAL A 103 -13.83 6.57 7.40
CA VAL A 103 -14.77 5.94 6.45
C VAL A 103 -15.34 6.94 5.45
N ARG A 104 -15.63 8.18 5.89
CA ARG A 104 -16.13 9.24 5.01
C ARG A 104 -15.08 9.75 4.00
N HIS A 105 -13.82 9.57 4.30
CA HIS A 105 -12.70 10.10 3.52
C HIS A 105 -11.91 9.02 2.80
N VAL A 106 -12.45 7.79 2.69
CA VAL A 106 -11.79 6.65 2.04
C VAL A 106 -11.46 6.88 0.56
N SER A 107 -12.16 7.82 -0.09
CA SER A 107 -11.87 8.22 -1.47
C SER A 107 -10.46 8.80 -1.65
N TRP A 108 -9.88 9.46 -0.65
CA TRP A 108 -8.53 10.00 -0.74
C TRP A 108 -7.45 8.93 -0.87
N PRO A 109 -7.38 7.91 0.01
CA PRO A 109 -6.47 6.80 -0.19
C PRO A 109 -6.73 6.01 -1.48
N MET A 110 -7.98 5.86 -1.93
CA MET A 110 -8.27 5.24 -3.23
C MET A 110 -7.69 6.05 -4.39
N LEU A 111 -7.86 7.37 -4.38
CA LEU A 111 -7.27 8.26 -5.38
C LEU A 111 -5.73 8.23 -5.34
N GLY A 112 -5.14 8.23 -4.13
CA GLY A 112 -3.69 8.10 -3.95
C GLY A 112 -3.15 6.81 -4.55
N GLY A 113 -3.72 5.66 -4.18
CA GLY A 113 -3.31 4.36 -4.70
C GLY A 113 -3.53 4.21 -6.20
N MET A 114 -4.63 4.76 -6.76
CA MET A 114 -4.83 4.79 -8.21
C MET A 114 -3.77 5.64 -8.91
N ALA A 115 -3.41 6.79 -8.32
CA ALA A 115 -2.36 7.65 -8.87
C ALA A 115 -1.00 6.94 -8.84
N THR A 116 -0.66 6.24 -7.75
CA THR A 116 0.57 5.44 -7.66
C THR A 116 0.60 4.35 -8.72
N ALA A 117 -0.50 3.59 -8.92
CA ALA A 117 -0.59 2.54 -9.94
C ALA A 117 -0.42 3.09 -11.37
N LEU A 118 -1.03 4.24 -11.67
CA LEU A 118 -0.86 4.90 -12.96
C LEU A 118 0.57 5.40 -13.19
N LEU A 119 1.21 5.95 -12.16
CA LEU A 119 2.59 6.41 -12.23
C LEU A 119 3.55 5.24 -12.39
N ASP A 120 3.33 4.13 -11.69
CA ASP A 120 4.10 2.91 -11.80
C ASP A 120 4.14 2.39 -13.24
N GLU A 121 2.97 2.18 -13.83
CA GLU A 121 2.85 1.75 -15.21
C GLU A 121 3.39 2.79 -16.22
N THR A 122 3.29 4.09 -15.90
CA THR A 122 3.89 5.15 -16.70
C THR A 122 5.41 5.08 -16.67
N ILE A 123 6.02 4.84 -15.49
CA ILE A 123 7.47 4.64 -15.35
C ILE A 123 7.93 3.45 -16.19
N GLN A 124 7.19 2.34 -16.14
CA GLN A 124 7.53 1.12 -16.89
C GLN A 124 7.56 1.32 -18.41
N LEU A 125 6.79 2.26 -18.97
CA LEU A 125 6.85 2.62 -20.40
C LEU A 125 8.25 3.10 -20.85
N TYR A 126 9.01 3.71 -19.95
CA TYR A 126 10.34 4.27 -20.24
C TYR A 126 11.48 3.31 -19.87
N VAL A 127 11.17 2.15 -19.33
CA VAL A 127 12.19 1.17 -18.90
C VAL A 127 12.41 0.10 -19.98
N PRO A 128 13.68 -0.12 -20.43
CA PRO A 128 13.98 -1.09 -21.47
C PRO A 128 13.48 -2.51 -21.14
N GLY A 129 12.75 -3.10 -22.09
CA GLY A 129 12.25 -4.47 -21.97
C GLY A 129 11.01 -4.64 -21.09
N ARG A 130 10.48 -3.57 -20.49
CA ARG A 130 9.19 -3.59 -19.80
C ARG A 130 8.04 -3.35 -20.78
N THR A 131 6.89 -3.94 -20.46
CA THR A 131 5.62 -3.69 -21.15
C THR A 131 4.64 -3.15 -20.13
N SER A 132 4.12 -1.96 -20.38
CA SER A 132 3.05 -1.36 -19.56
C SER A 132 1.69 -1.72 -20.14
N SER A 133 0.72 -1.95 -19.29
CA SER A 133 -0.64 -2.26 -19.72
C SER A 133 -1.70 -1.69 -18.76
N VAL A 134 -2.81 -1.22 -19.34
CA VAL A 134 -3.97 -0.78 -18.54
C VAL A 134 -4.50 -1.88 -17.63
N ARG A 135 -4.33 -3.16 -18.03
CA ARG A 135 -4.73 -4.31 -17.22
C ARG A 135 -3.88 -4.40 -15.94
N ASP A 136 -2.60 -4.07 -16.01
CA ASP A 136 -1.71 -4.13 -14.86
C ASP A 136 -2.03 -3.00 -13.87
N VAL A 137 -2.40 -1.78 -14.34
CA VAL A 137 -2.98 -0.73 -13.48
C VAL A 137 -4.16 -1.23 -12.65
N TRP A 138 -5.06 -2.02 -13.27
CA TRP A 138 -6.22 -2.55 -12.54
C TRP A 138 -5.87 -3.64 -11.53
N ILE A 139 -4.84 -4.45 -11.81
CA ILE A 139 -4.33 -5.45 -10.87
C ILE A 139 -3.73 -4.76 -9.65
N ASP A 140 -2.90 -3.75 -9.87
CA ASP A 140 -2.24 -2.96 -8.84
C ASP A 140 -3.27 -2.21 -7.97
N PHE A 141 -4.23 -1.54 -8.62
CA PHE A 141 -5.32 -0.91 -7.91
C PHE A 141 -6.21 -1.91 -7.14
N GLY A 142 -6.39 -3.11 -7.65
CA GLY A 142 -7.01 -4.22 -6.93
C GLY A 142 -6.26 -4.57 -5.65
N GLY A 143 -4.93 -4.54 -5.69
CA GLY A 143 -4.07 -4.66 -4.51
C GLY A 143 -4.33 -3.54 -3.50
N VAL A 144 -4.37 -2.28 -3.93
CA VAL A 144 -4.70 -1.14 -3.07
C VAL A 144 -6.04 -1.35 -2.36
N ILE A 145 -7.08 -1.72 -3.09
CA ILE A 145 -8.41 -1.98 -2.53
C ILE A 145 -8.35 -3.10 -1.48
N ALA A 146 -7.65 -4.19 -1.78
CA ALA A 146 -7.47 -5.30 -0.83
C ALA A 146 -6.79 -4.83 0.46
N GLY A 147 -5.73 -4.02 0.35
CA GLY A 147 -5.03 -3.45 1.50
C GLY A 147 -5.89 -2.51 2.34
N LEU A 148 -6.63 -1.61 1.69
CA LEU A 148 -7.61 -0.73 2.34
C LEU A 148 -8.65 -1.53 3.13
N PHE A 149 -9.17 -2.62 2.53
CA PHE A 149 -10.17 -3.48 3.14
C PHE A 149 -9.62 -4.23 4.36
N VAL A 150 -8.43 -4.82 4.25
CA VAL A 150 -7.77 -5.52 5.37
C VAL A 150 -7.52 -4.56 6.54
N ALA A 151 -7.00 -3.36 6.28
CA ALA A 151 -6.78 -2.36 7.31
C ALA A 151 -8.10 -1.91 7.95
N LEU A 152 -9.16 -1.71 7.15
CA LEU A 152 -10.48 -1.35 7.66
C LEU A 152 -11.04 -2.43 8.59
N LEU A 153 -10.97 -3.71 8.20
CA LEU A 153 -11.41 -4.82 9.04
C LEU A 153 -10.66 -4.86 10.37
N LEU A 154 -9.33 -4.74 10.35
CA LEU A 154 -8.53 -4.70 11.57
C LEU A 154 -8.92 -3.52 12.49
N LEU A 155 -9.13 -2.33 11.91
CA LEU A 155 -9.55 -1.15 12.68
C LEU A 155 -10.96 -1.30 13.28
N LEU A 156 -11.86 -2.02 12.62
CA LEU A 156 -13.21 -2.31 13.14
C LEU A 156 -13.16 -3.35 14.26
N ILE A 157 -12.35 -4.41 14.12
CA ILE A 157 -12.14 -5.43 15.16
C ILE A 157 -11.56 -4.78 16.42
N VAL A 158 -10.50 -3.99 16.30
CA VAL A 158 -9.87 -3.30 17.43
C VAL A 158 -10.81 -2.29 18.13
N ARG A 159 -11.80 -1.75 17.41
CA ARG A 159 -12.82 -0.88 18.02
C ARG A 159 -13.95 -1.63 18.72
N GLY A 160 -14.20 -2.86 18.30
CA GLY A 160 -15.22 -3.74 18.91
C GLY A 160 -14.75 -4.46 20.15
N LEU A 161 -13.45 -4.43 20.45
CA LEU A 161 -12.81 -4.89 21.68
C LEU A 161 -12.67 -3.73 22.67
#